data_9d835d059ad2d1647dc777a0a802c57f
#
_entry.id   9d835d059ad2d1647dc777a0a802c57f
#
_cell.length_a   1.000
_cell.length_b   1.000
_cell.length_c   1.000
_cell.angle_alpha   90.00
_cell.angle_beta   90.00
_cell.angle_gamma   90.00
#
_symmetry.space_group_name_H-M   'P 1'
#
loop_
_entity.id
_entity.type
_entity.pdbx_description
1 polymer ?
#
loop_
_entity_poly.entity_id
_entity_poly.type
_entity_poly.pdbx_seq_one_letter_code
_entity_poly.pdbx_strand_id
1 'polypeptide(L)'
;MTSKINDSDIVITSAFRTPIGSYRGSLSEHTAVQLGTEVIKKCIENSNLKNSEVDMVFMGQVLQTGAGQNPARQSLIKSGIDNSKTATT
;
A
#
# COMPACT_ATOMS: atom_id res chain seq x y z
N MET A 1 -4.62 14.25 -27.82
CA MET A 1 -3.48 15.12 -27.48
C MET A 1 -2.70 14.52 -26.32
N THR A 2 -1.45 14.26 -26.52
CA THR A 2 -0.59 13.72 -25.47
C THR A 2 0.20 14.84 -24.82
N SER A 3 0.16 14.90 -23.50
CA SER A 3 1.01 15.80 -22.73
C SER A 3 2.36 15.12 -22.50
N LYS A 4 3.43 15.87 -22.61
CA LYS A 4 4.74 15.39 -22.25
C LYS A 4 4.90 15.47 -20.74
N ILE A 5 5.45 14.41 -20.13
CA ILE A 5 5.78 14.39 -18.72
C ILE A 5 7.22 14.95 -18.57
N ASN A 6 7.37 15.92 -17.69
CA ASN A 6 8.67 16.47 -17.33
C ASN A 6 9.19 15.77 -16.08
N ASP A 7 10.51 15.80 -15.87
CA ASP A 7 11.14 15.18 -14.70
C ASP A 7 10.65 15.75 -13.37
N SER A 8 10.12 16.98 -13.38
CA SER A 8 9.57 17.64 -12.18
C SER A 8 8.09 17.30 -11.94
N ASP A 9 7.44 16.60 -12.85
CA ASP A 9 6.02 16.29 -12.71
C ASP A 9 5.78 15.22 -11.64
N ILE A 10 4.66 15.39 -10.92
CA ILE A 10 4.18 14.40 -9.97
C ILE A 10 3.17 13.54 -10.70
N VAL A 11 3.37 12.24 -10.68
CA VAL A 11 2.55 11.30 -11.46
C VAL A 11 2.06 10.14 -10.58
N ILE A 12 0.96 9.51 -11.02
CA ILE A 12 0.47 8.26 -10.45
C ILE A 12 0.92 7.14 -11.39
N THR A 13 1.68 6.19 -10.88
CA THR A 13 2.24 5.09 -11.70
C THR A 13 1.48 3.78 -11.57
N SER A 14 0.69 3.61 -10.52
CA SER A 14 -0.12 2.40 -10.31
C SER A 14 -1.37 2.74 -9.50
N ALA A 15 -2.42 1.98 -9.71
CA ALA A 15 -3.65 2.08 -8.94
C ALA A 15 -4.29 0.68 -8.86
N PHE A 16 -4.28 0.09 -7.68
CA PHE A 16 -4.84 -1.23 -7.45
C PHE A 16 -5.67 -1.23 -6.17
N ARG A 17 -6.59 -2.16 -6.11
CA ARG A 17 -7.37 -2.43 -4.92
C ARG A 17 -7.67 -3.92 -4.84
N THR A 18 -8.00 -4.39 -3.66
CA THR A 18 -8.60 -5.71 -3.50
C THR A 18 -10.06 -5.67 -3.96
N PRO A 19 -10.69 -6.80 -4.25
CA PRO A 19 -12.13 -6.85 -4.41
C PRO A 19 -12.83 -6.29 -3.16
N ILE A 20 -14.03 -5.75 -3.34
CA ILE A 20 -14.87 -5.34 -2.23
C ILE A 20 -15.63 -6.57 -1.75
N GLY A 21 -15.36 -6.97 -0.51
CA GLY A 21 -16.05 -8.10 0.10
C GLY A 21 -17.31 -7.67 0.85
N SER A 22 -18.22 -8.61 1.03
CA SER A 22 -19.38 -8.39 1.88
C SER A 22 -19.03 -8.67 3.34
N TYR A 23 -19.84 -8.13 4.26
CA TYR A 23 -19.67 -8.38 5.68
C TYR A 23 -19.68 -9.88 5.98
N ARG A 24 -18.64 -10.36 6.66
CA ARG A 24 -18.41 -11.78 6.93
C ARG A 24 -18.33 -12.65 5.67
N GLY A 25 -17.96 -12.04 4.54
CA GLY A 25 -17.85 -12.73 3.25
C GLY A 25 -16.46 -13.34 3.01
N SER A 26 -16.10 -13.46 1.74
CA SER A 26 -14.88 -14.16 1.31
C SER A 26 -13.58 -13.56 1.81
N LEU A 27 -13.55 -12.26 2.14
CA LEU A 27 -12.35 -11.59 2.66
C LEU A 27 -12.31 -11.54 4.19
N SER A 28 -13.26 -12.16 4.89
CA SER A 28 -13.40 -12.04 6.35
C SER A 28 -12.22 -12.61 7.12
N GLU A 29 -11.47 -13.53 6.55
CA GLU A 29 -10.30 -14.14 7.19
C GLU A 29 -9.01 -13.34 6.97
N HIS A 30 -9.06 -12.30 6.17
CA HIS A 30 -7.89 -11.45 5.90
C HIS A 30 -7.90 -10.22 6.79
N THR A 31 -6.75 -9.91 7.38
CA THR A 31 -6.59 -8.68 8.15
C THR A 31 -6.40 -7.49 7.20
N ALA A 32 -6.68 -6.28 7.71
CA ALA A 32 -6.42 -5.05 6.96
C ALA A 32 -4.94 -4.97 6.54
N VAL A 33 -4.02 -5.37 7.41
CA VAL A 33 -2.59 -5.40 7.11
C VAL A 33 -2.28 -6.36 5.97
N GLN A 34 -2.88 -7.54 5.95
CA GLN A 34 -2.68 -8.50 4.86
C GLN A 34 -3.17 -7.95 3.52
N LEU A 35 -4.36 -7.37 3.50
CA LEU A 35 -4.93 -6.77 2.30
C LEU A 35 -4.08 -5.59 1.82
N GLY A 36 -3.67 -4.72 2.72
CA GLY A 36 -2.81 -3.58 2.41
C GLY A 36 -1.45 -4.01 1.87
N THR A 37 -0.87 -5.06 2.44
CA THR A 37 0.41 -5.61 1.97
C THR A 37 0.33 -6.07 0.52
N GLU A 38 -0.72 -6.80 0.16
CA GLU A 38 -0.90 -7.29 -1.21
C GLU A 38 -1.04 -6.13 -2.21
N VAL A 39 -1.79 -5.10 -1.85
CA VAL A 39 -1.97 -3.92 -2.72
C VAL A 39 -0.65 -3.19 -2.90
N ILE A 40 0.12 -2.98 -1.83
CA ILE A 40 1.42 -2.31 -1.88
C ILE A 40 2.37 -3.09 -2.79
N LYS A 41 2.49 -4.39 -2.60
CA LYS A 41 3.35 -5.25 -3.45
C LYS A 41 2.99 -5.12 -4.91
N LYS A 42 1.70 -5.17 -5.22
CA LYS A 42 1.23 -5.09 -6.61
C LYS A 42 1.52 -3.73 -7.24
N CYS A 43 1.35 -2.66 -6.49
CA CYS A 43 1.66 -1.32 -6.97
C CYS A 43 3.15 -1.15 -7.27
N ILE A 44 4.01 -1.63 -6.39
CA ILE A 44 5.46 -1.56 -6.59
C ILE A 44 5.86 -2.36 -7.82
N GLU A 45 5.37 -3.58 -7.93
CA GLU A 45 5.66 -4.46 -9.06
C GLU A 45 5.23 -3.83 -10.38
N ASN A 46 4.00 -3.34 -10.45
CA ASN A 46 3.45 -2.74 -11.66
C ASN A 46 4.12 -1.43 -12.06
N SER A 47 4.66 -0.71 -11.09
CA SER A 47 5.39 0.54 -11.33
C SER A 47 6.84 0.33 -11.74
N ASN A 48 7.32 -0.91 -11.76
CA ASN A 48 8.72 -1.26 -12.01
C ASN A 48 9.69 -0.57 -11.04
N LEU A 49 9.23 -0.34 -9.82
CA LEU A 49 10.05 0.25 -8.76
C LEU A 49 10.76 -0.85 -7.97
N LYS A 50 11.92 -0.51 -7.44
CA LYS A 50 12.56 -1.31 -6.41
C LYS A 50 11.98 -0.94 -5.05
N ASN A 51 11.95 -1.89 -4.12
CA ASN A 51 11.46 -1.61 -2.76
C ASN A 51 12.23 -0.46 -2.10
N SER A 52 13.51 -0.29 -2.44
CA SER A 52 14.34 0.80 -1.92
C SER A 52 13.95 2.19 -2.46
N GLU A 53 13.18 2.26 -3.51
CA GLU A 53 12.74 3.51 -4.13
C GLU A 53 11.45 4.07 -3.52
N VAL A 54 10.82 3.33 -2.61
CA VAL A 54 9.64 3.79 -1.89
C VAL A 54 10.10 4.54 -0.64
N ASP A 55 9.71 5.80 -0.51
CA ASP A 55 10.13 6.65 0.60
C ASP A 55 9.15 6.64 1.76
N MET A 56 7.87 6.61 1.47
CA MET A 56 6.82 6.72 2.49
C MET A 56 5.61 5.86 2.13
N VAL A 57 4.93 5.38 3.15
CA VAL A 57 3.64 4.69 3.00
C VAL A 57 2.61 5.42 3.86
N PHE A 58 1.50 5.79 3.24
CA PHE A 58 0.34 6.35 3.93
C PHE A 58 -0.84 5.41 3.75
N MET A 59 -1.47 5.03 4.86
CA MET A 59 -2.64 4.16 4.86
C MET A 59 -3.76 4.80 5.65
N GLY A 60 -4.98 4.63 5.18
CA GLY A 60 -6.16 5.04 5.93
C GLY A 60 -6.85 3.83 6.55
N GLN A 61 -7.16 3.90 7.82
CA GLN A 61 -7.94 2.88 8.52
C GLN A 61 -8.72 3.53 9.64
N VAL A 62 -10.02 3.57 9.49
CA VAL A 62 -10.90 4.27 10.44
C VAL A 62 -10.93 3.55 11.80
N LEU A 63 -11.11 2.24 11.78
CA LEU A 63 -11.18 1.43 13.00
C LEU A 63 -9.92 0.56 13.09
N GLN A 64 -9.00 0.95 13.98
CA GLN A 64 -7.71 0.29 14.12
C GLN A 64 -7.64 -0.68 15.30
N THR A 65 -8.70 -0.79 16.08
CA THR A 65 -8.76 -1.67 17.25
C THR A 65 -8.45 -3.12 16.85
N GLY A 66 -7.52 -3.74 17.55
CA GLY A 66 -7.12 -5.11 17.28
C GLY A 66 -6.12 -5.30 16.13
N ALA A 67 -5.76 -4.23 15.42
CA ALA A 67 -4.81 -4.30 14.31
C ALA A 67 -3.33 -4.20 14.76
N GLY A 68 -3.09 -3.94 16.04
CA GLY A 68 -1.75 -3.72 16.56
C GLY A 68 -1.30 -2.28 16.35
N GLN A 69 -0.02 -2.04 16.53
CA GLN A 69 0.55 -0.71 16.38
C GLN A 69 0.82 -0.40 14.91
N ASN A 70 0.47 0.81 14.50
CA ASN A 70 0.74 1.36 13.18
C ASN A 70 0.55 0.35 12.03
N PRO A 71 -0.69 0.04 11.65
CA PRO A 71 -0.94 -0.93 10.57
C PRO A 71 -0.23 -0.61 9.26
N ALA A 72 -0.05 0.68 8.93
CA ALA A 72 0.73 1.09 7.75
C ALA A 72 2.17 0.60 7.85
N ARG A 73 2.78 0.70 9.04
CA ARG A 73 4.13 0.21 9.28
C ARG A 73 4.22 -1.30 9.12
N GLN A 74 3.23 -2.03 9.62
CA GLN A 74 3.18 -3.48 9.45
C GLN A 74 3.12 -3.86 7.97
N SER A 75 2.29 -3.18 7.19
CA SER A 75 2.19 -3.41 5.75
C SER A 75 3.48 -3.05 5.02
N LEU A 76 4.13 -1.96 5.41
CA LEU A 76 5.41 -1.54 4.85
C LEU A 76 6.46 -2.65 5.00
N ILE A 77 6.63 -3.15 6.21
CA ILE A 77 7.62 -4.20 6.50
C ILE A 77 7.27 -5.50 5.75
N LYS A 78 6.01 -5.92 5.79
CA LYS A 78 5.57 -7.16 5.13
C LYS A 78 5.63 -7.08 3.61
N SER A 79 5.62 -5.89 3.05
CA SER A 79 5.75 -5.67 1.61
C SER A 79 7.20 -5.77 1.12
N GLY A 80 8.16 -5.82 2.04
CA GLY A 80 9.57 -5.88 1.69
C GLY A 80 10.23 -4.51 1.54
N ILE A 81 9.53 -3.44 1.88
CA ILE A 81 10.10 -2.09 1.90
C ILE A 81 11.06 -1.98 3.07
N ASP A 82 12.17 -1.27 2.87
CA ASP A 82 13.22 -1.10 3.88
C ASP A 82 12.63 -0.48 5.16
N ASN A 83 13.05 -1.01 6.31
CA ASN A 83 12.59 -0.54 7.61
C ASN A 83 13.02 0.90 7.95
N SER A 84 13.94 1.48 7.18
CA SER A 84 14.32 2.89 7.32
C SER A 84 13.27 3.86 6.77
N LYS A 85 12.31 3.35 6.00
CA LYS A 85 11.26 4.18 5.41
C LYS A 85 10.14 4.43 6.42
N THR A 86 9.39 5.50 6.21
CA THR A 86 8.35 5.93 7.16
C THR A 86 6.97 5.45 6.73
N ALA A 87 6.09 5.26 7.71
CA ALA A 87 4.71 4.87 7.48
C ALA A 87 3.78 5.60 8.45
N THR A 88 2.65 6.04 7.92
CA THR A 88 1.63 6.76 8.68
C THR A 88 0.26 6.13 8.42
N THR A 89 -0.45 5.87 9.49
CA THR A 89 -1.82 5.37 9.41
C THR A 89 -2.81 6.45 9.77
#